data_7921378bea74163cb0162d56a3b82749
#
_entry.id   7921378bea74163cb0162d56a3b82749
#
_cell.length_a   1.000
_cell.length_b   1.000
_cell.length_c   1.000
_cell.angle_alpha   90.00
_cell.angle_beta   90.00
_cell.angle_gamma   90.00
#
_symmetry.space_group_name_H-M   'P 1'
#
loop_
_entity.id
_entity.type
_entity.pdbx_description
1 polymer ?
#
loop_
_entity_poly.entity_id
_entity_poly.type
_entity_poly.pdbx_seq_one_letter_code
_entity_poly.pdbx_strand_id
1 'polypeptide(L)'
;MVHDAGGQVYLDGANLNAQVGLARPGKYGADVSHLNLHKTFCIPHGGGGPGMGPIGVRSHLTPFLPQHINKTGTASVSCQIAAAPFGSPLILPISYGYIRMMGPDGLKQASQVAVLSANYIAASLEGAYDILYRGAGGFIAHEVIIDIRPFKQAVGIDAEDIAK
;
A
#
# COMPACT_ATOMS: atom_id res chain seq x y z
N MET A 1 9.17 5.86 21.07
CA MET A 1 9.36 7.31 20.76
C MET A 1 8.04 8.00 20.46
N VAL A 2 7.31 7.70 19.36
CA VAL A 2 6.05 8.43 19.03
C VAL A 2 5.01 8.23 20.12
N HIS A 3 4.72 6.99 20.50
CA HIS A 3 3.76 6.67 21.57
C HIS A 3 4.19 7.24 22.94
N ASP A 4 5.48 7.22 23.24
CA ASP A 4 6.00 7.76 24.51
C ASP A 4 5.78 9.28 24.61
N ALA A 5 5.63 9.95 23.47
CA ALA A 5 5.29 11.36 23.37
C ALA A 5 3.77 11.61 23.22
N GLY A 6 2.93 10.59 23.41
CA GLY A 6 1.48 10.69 23.28
C GLY A 6 0.95 10.71 21.84
N GLY A 7 1.79 10.48 20.84
CA GLY A 7 1.42 10.45 19.44
C GLY A 7 0.84 9.11 18.98
N GLN A 8 0.23 9.10 17.81
CA GLN A 8 -0.27 7.90 17.14
C GLN A 8 0.51 7.66 15.83
N VAL A 9 0.61 6.41 15.41
CA VAL A 9 1.33 6.01 14.20
C VAL A 9 0.34 5.60 13.12
N TYR A 10 0.29 6.39 12.06
CA TYR A 10 -0.44 6.05 10.84
C TYR A 10 0.52 5.37 9.85
N LEU A 11 0.18 4.17 9.43
CA LEU A 11 0.88 3.49 8.35
C LEU A 11 0.08 3.63 7.05
N ASP A 12 0.66 4.33 6.11
CA ASP A 12 0.18 4.29 4.73
C ASP A 12 0.55 2.94 4.10
N GLY A 13 -0.42 2.03 4.09
CA GLY A 13 -0.32 0.71 3.49
C GLY A 13 -1.03 0.63 2.13
N ALA A 14 -1.17 1.73 1.41
CA ALA A 14 -1.86 1.78 0.13
C ALA A 14 -1.37 0.69 -0.83
N ASN A 15 -0.08 0.44 -0.88
CA ASN A 15 0.52 -0.69 -1.58
C ASN A 15 1.21 -1.63 -0.59
N LEU A 16 0.71 -2.85 -0.49
CA LEU A 16 1.24 -3.90 0.39
C LEU A 16 2.06 -4.96 -0.35
N ASN A 17 2.46 -4.73 -1.59
CA ASN A 17 3.14 -5.74 -2.41
C ASN A 17 4.46 -6.25 -1.82
N ALA A 18 5.13 -5.46 -0.97
CA ALA A 18 6.32 -5.91 -0.24
C ALA A 18 6.01 -6.49 1.15
N GLN A 19 4.75 -6.53 1.58
CA GLN A 19 4.40 -6.78 2.98
C GLN A 19 3.55 -8.01 3.21
N VAL A 20 2.66 -8.37 2.28
CA VAL A 20 1.70 -9.47 2.48
C VAL A 20 2.43 -10.78 2.75
N GLY A 21 2.14 -11.38 3.91
CA GLY A 21 2.80 -12.61 4.35
C GLY A 21 4.22 -12.45 4.88
N LEU A 22 4.82 -11.25 4.78
CA LEU A 22 6.20 -10.95 5.22
C LEU A 22 6.23 -10.01 6.42
N ALA A 23 5.42 -8.97 6.43
CA ALA A 23 5.37 -7.97 7.48
C ALA A 23 3.99 -7.94 8.17
N ARG A 24 3.96 -7.47 9.41
CA ARG A 24 2.75 -7.36 10.23
C ARG A 24 2.66 -5.98 10.86
N PRO A 25 1.97 -5.02 10.21
CA PRO A 25 1.88 -3.64 10.68
C PRO A 25 1.54 -3.47 12.16
N GLY A 26 0.59 -4.24 12.67
CA GLY A 26 0.22 -4.20 14.09
C GLY A 26 1.32 -4.62 15.07
N LYS A 27 2.37 -5.32 14.60
CA LYS A 27 3.50 -5.74 15.46
C LYS A 27 4.60 -4.70 15.60
N TYR A 28 4.76 -3.83 14.61
CA TYR A 28 5.79 -2.79 14.67
C TYR A 28 5.26 -1.39 15.02
N GLY A 29 4.06 -1.33 15.57
CA GLY A 29 3.57 -0.14 16.26
C GLY A 29 2.58 0.71 15.49
N ALA A 30 2.09 0.30 14.33
CA ALA A 30 1.03 1.03 13.66
C ALA A 30 -0.28 1.00 14.48
N ASP A 31 -0.90 2.16 14.65
CA ASP A 31 -2.21 2.32 15.31
C ASP A 31 -3.34 2.24 14.30
N VAL A 32 -3.11 2.74 13.10
CA VAL A 32 -4.01 2.63 11.96
C VAL A 32 -3.21 2.34 10.70
N SER A 33 -3.76 1.51 9.84
CA SER A 33 -3.24 1.27 8.49
C SER A 33 -4.39 1.22 7.51
N HIS A 34 -4.23 1.88 6.36
CA HIS A 34 -5.13 1.66 5.23
C HIS A 34 -4.44 0.84 4.14
N LEU A 35 -5.22 0.24 3.28
CA LEU A 35 -4.73 -0.47 2.11
C LEU A 35 -5.66 -0.23 0.91
N ASN A 36 -5.09 -0.24 -0.29
CA ASN A 36 -5.88 -0.13 -1.51
C ASN A 36 -6.02 -1.48 -2.19
N LEU A 37 -7.25 -1.95 -2.34
CA LEU A 37 -7.50 -3.25 -2.96
C LEU A 37 -7.14 -3.26 -4.45
N HIS A 38 -7.18 -2.11 -5.12
CA HIS A 38 -6.80 -1.95 -6.54
C HIS A 38 -5.29 -1.98 -6.79
N LYS A 39 -4.46 -2.07 -5.76
CA LYS A 39 -3.01 -2.23 -5.88
C LYS A 39 -2.60 -3.68 -5.61
N THR A 40 -2.84 -4.17 -4.42
CA THR A 40 -2.34 -5.48 -3.98
C THR A 40 -3.38 -6.60 -4.09
N PHE A 41 -4.68 -6.28 -4.18
CA PHE A 41 -5.76 -7.25 -4.08
C PHE A 41 -6.71 -7.26 -5.29
N CYS A 42 -6.19 -6.93 -6.46
CA CYS A 42 -6.77 -7.22 -7.77
C CYS A 42 -8.05 -6.50 -8.19
N ILE A 43 -8.67 -5.64 -7.40
CA ILE A 43 -9.86 -4.94 -7.91
C ILE A 43 -9.48 -3.94 -9.01
N PRO A 44 -10.34 -3.72 -9.99
CA PRO A 44 -10.14 -2.65 -10.96
C PRO A 44 -10.30 -1.29 -10.30
N HIS A 45 -9.48 -0.30 -10.68
CA HIS A 45 -9.70 1.11 -10.36
C HIS A 45 -10.27 1.86 -11.57
N GLY A 46 -9.97 1.41 -12.76
CA GLY A 46 -10.64 1.77 -14.01
C GLY A 46 -10.64 3.27 -14.34
N GLY A 47 -9.52 3.94 -14.17
CA GLY A 47 -9.45 5.38 -14.43
C GLY A 47 -10.27 6.24 -13.46
N GLY A 48 -10.49 5.78 -12.24
CA GLY A 48 -11.28 6.45 -11.22
C GLY A 48 -12.62 5.78 -10.90
N GLY A 49 -12.76 4.51 -11.26
CA GLY A 49 -13.93 3.68 -10.94
C GLY A 49 -14.03 3.37 -9.43
N PRO A 50 -14.88 2.39 -9.06
CA PRO A 50 -15.17 2.09 -7.68
C PRO A 50 -13.89 1.74 -6.91
N GLY A 51 -13.60 2.51 -5.87
CA GLY A 51 -12.48 2.28 -4.98
C GLY A 51 -12.94 1.66 -3.66
N MET A 52 -12.06 0.84 -3.08
CA MET A 52 -12.19 0.34 -1.72
C MET A 52 -10.85 0.48 -1.02
N GLY A 53 -10.87 1.15 0.13
CA GLY A 53 -9.71 1.35 1.00
C GLY A 53 -10.00 0.87 2.41
N PRO A 54 -9.95 -0.45 2.67
CA PRO A 54 -10.14 -0.95 4.02
C PRO A 54 -9.11 -0.35 4.98
N ILE A 55 -9.50 -0.15 6.23
CA ILE A 55 -8.61 0.26 7.31
C ILE A 55 -8.61 -0.77 8.42
N GLY A 56 -7.43 -0.98 9.00
CA GLY A 56 -7.25 -1.70 10.25
C GLY A 56 -6.82 -0.73 11.34
N VAL A 57 -7.46 -0.79 12.51
CA VAL A 57 -7.13 0.08 13.63
C VAL A 57 -6.89 -0.72 14.91
N ARG A 58 -6.10 -0.18 15.83
CA ARG A 58 -5.99 -0.71 17.19
C ARG A 58 -7.30 -0.45 17.97
N SER A 59 -7.55 -1.27 18.99
CA SER A 59 -8.79 -1.25 19.76
C SER A 59 -9.16 0.11 20.35
N HIS A 60 -8.18 0.90 20.77
CA HIS A 60 -8.44 2.24 21.33
C HIS A 60 -8.98 3.23 20.29
N LEU A 61 -8.80 2.99 19.00
CA LEU A 61 -9.32 3.82 17.91
C LEU A 61 -10.70 3.35 17.42
N THR A 62 -11.16 2.16 17.83
CA THR A 62 -12.46 1.61 17.42
C THR A 62 -13.65 2.56 17.68
N PRO A 63 -13.71 3.27 18.82
CA PRO A 63 -14.82 4.20 19.07
C PRO A 63 -14.88 5.39 18.10
N PHE A 64 -13.78 5.69 17.42
CA PHE A 64 -13.66 6.81 16.48
C PHE A 64 -13.91 6.40 15.02
N LEU A 65 -14.14 5.12 14.76
CA LEU A 65 -14.44 4.66 13.41
C LEU A 65 -15.74 5.27 12.89
N PRO A 66 -15.80 5.63 11.59
CA PRO A 66 -17.04 6.11 10.98
C PRO A 66 -18.18 5.09 11.15
N GLN A 67 -19.33 5.57 11.52
CA GLN A 67 -20.52 4.73 11.68
C GLN A 67 -21.65 5.24 10.80
N HIS A 68 -22.44 4.31 10.29
CA HIS A 68 -23.63 4.66 9.53
C HIS A 68 -24.83 4.85 10.44
N ILE A 69 -25.60 5.92 10.22
CA ILE A 69 -26.78 6.33 10.98
C ILE A 69 -27.77 5.17 11.22
N ASN A 70 -27.93 4.29 10.24
CA ASN A 70 -28.90 3.19 10.30
C ASN A 70 -28.49 2.03 11.22
N LYS A 71 -27.27 2.03 11.76
CA LYS A 71 -26.76 0.90 12.56
C LYS A 71 -26.93 1.04 14.05
N THR A 72 -27.03 2.25 14.57
CA THR A 72 -26.90 2.44 16.02
C THR A 72 -28.01 3.24 16.68
N GLY A 73 -28.84 3.97 15.95
CA GLY A 73 -29.86 4.86 16.54
C GLY A 73 -29.32 5.92 17.49
N THR A 74 -28.01 5.89 17.75
CA THR A 74 -27.29 6.82 18.63
C THR A 74 -26.35 7.66 17.80
N ALA A 75 -26.30 8.95 18.04
CA ALA A 75 -25.33 9.84 17.43
C ALA A 75 -23.92 9.39 17.83
N SER A 76 -23.20 8.80 16.87
CA SER A 76 -21.78 8.53 17.03
C SER A 76 -21.01 9.85 16.98
N VAL A 77 -19.91 9.93 17.70
CA VAL A 77 -19.00 11.08 17.65
C VAL A 77 -18.37 11.23 16.26
N SER A 78 -18.40 10.19 15.43
CA SER A 78 -17.83 10.18 14.08
C SER A 78 -18.91 10.33 13.00
N CYS A 79 -18.65 11.24 12.06
CA CYS A 79 -19.53 11.48 10.91
C CYS A 79 -19.51 10.32 9.91
N GLN A 80 -20.64 10.11 9.24
CA GLN A 80 -20.75 9.26 8.08
C GLN A 80 -19.83 9.80 6.95
N ILE A 81 -19.01 8.94 6.36
CA ILE A 81 -18.07 9.35 5.30
C ILE A 81 -18.71 9.29 3.92
N ALA A 82 -19.56 8.29 3.68
CA ALA A 82 -20.23 8.09 2.41
C ALA A 82 -21.69 7.71 2.61
N ALA A 83 -22.53 7.99 1.60
CA ALA A 83 -23.94 7.60 1.63
C ALA A 83 -24.12 6.07 1.73
N ALA A 84 -23.27 5.31 1.03
CA ALA A 84 -23.20 3.86 1.17
C ALA A 84 -22.38 3.47 2.41
N PRO A 85 -22.88 2.59 3.30
CA PRO A 85 -22.22 2.26 4.57
C PRO A 85 -20.81 1.71 4.44
N PHE A 86 -20.53 1.02 3.34
CA PHE A 86 -19.27 0.31 3.10
C PHE A 86 -18.63 0.66 1.76
N GLY A 87 -18.91 1.85 1.21
CA GLY A 87 -18.39 2.27 -0.09
C GLY A 87 -18.98 1.44 -1.24
N SER A 88 -18.13 0.80 -2.06
CA SER A 88 -18.53 -0.02 -3.22
C SER A 88 -18.31 -1.52 -2.95
N PRO A 89 -19.05 -2.17 -2.05
CA PRO A 89 -18.75 -3.53 -1.59
C PRO A 89 -18.97 -4.60 -2.67
N LEU A 90 -19.67 -4.31 -3.75
CA LEU A 90 -19.91 -5.25 -4.85
C LEU A 90 -18.61 -5.71 -5.54
N ILE A 91 -17.51 -4.95 -5.41
CA ILE A 91 -16.21 -5.34 -5.97
C ILE A 91 -15.41 -6.27 -5.05
N LEU A 92 -15.79 -6.43 -3.78
CA LEU A 92 -15.08 -7.29 -2.81
C LEU A 92 -15.00 -8.77 -3.20
N PRO A 93 -15.98 -9.37 -3.92
CA PRO A 93 -15.85 -10.73 -4.42
C PRO A 93 -14.60 -10.96 -5.28
N ILE A 94 -14.10 -9.94 -5.99
CA ILE A 94 -12.87 -10.03 -6.79
C ILE A 94 -11.66 -10.24 -5.86
N SER A 95 -11.48 -9.42 -4.83
CA SER A 95 -10.41 -9.60 -3.86
C SER A 95 -10.55 -10.92 -3.09
N TYR A 96 -11.77 -11.31 -2.74
CA TYR A 96 -12.03 -12.60 -2.09
C TYR A 96 -11.60 -13.77 -2.99
N GLY A 97 -12.00 -13.76 -4.25
CA GLY A 97 -11.60 -14.77 -5.23
C GLY A 97 -10.08 -14.84 -5.38
N TYR A 98 -9.42 -13.70 -5.55
CA TYR A 98 -7.96 -13.61 -5.64
C TYR A 98 -7.27 -14.24 -4.41
N ILE A 99 -7.67 -13.83 -3.20
CA ILE A 99 -7.10 -14.33 -1.95
C ILE A 99 -7.33 -15.84 -1.82
N ARG A 100 -8.53 -16.33 -2.18
CA ARG A 100 -8.85 -17.77 -2.14
C ARG A 100 -8.05 -18.58 -3.15
N MET A 101 -7.82 -18.07 -4.35
CA MET A 101 -7.04 -18.73 -5.40
C MET A 101 -5.56 -18.77 -5.05
N MET A 102 -5.00 -17.69 -4.54
CA MET A 102 -3.58 -17.62 -4.17
C MET A 102 -3.26 -18.41 -2.90
N GLY A 103 -4.14 -18.38 -1.94
CA GLY A 103 -3.89 -18.92 -0.60
C GLY A 103 -2.76 -18.20 0.14
N PRO A 104 -2.42 -18.60 1.37
CA PRO A 104 -1.40 -17.95 2.16
C PRO A 104 0.01 -18.03 1.52
N ASP A 105 0.34 -19.17 0.94
CA ASP A 105 1.65 -19.39 0.34
C ASP A 105 1.81 -18.60 -0.96
N GLY A 106 0.79 -18.60 -1.83
CA GLY A 106 0.81 -17.82 -3.06
C GLY A 106 0.88 -16.32 -2.82
N LEU A 107 0.14 -15.79 -1.85
CA LEU A 107 0.22 -14.37 -1.47
C LEU A 107 1.61 -14.00 -0.94
N LYS A 108 2.21 -14.85 -0.11
CA LYS A 108 3.58 -14.65 0.37
C LYS A 108 4.59 -14.70 -0.77
N GLN A 109 4.45 -15.68 -1.67
CA GLN A 109 5.32 -15.82 -2.83
C GLN A 109 5.21 -14.60 -3.76
N ALA A 110 4.01 -14.07 -3.97
CA ALA A 110 3.81 -12.86 -4.75
C ALA A 110 4.61 -11.67 -4.18
N SER A 111 4.58 -11.47 -2.85
CA SER A 111 5.40 -10.44 -2.20
C SER A 111 6.90 -10.68 -2.36
N GLN A 112 7.35 -11.93 -2.22
CA GLN A 112 8.75 -12.29 -2.40
C GLN A 112 9.23 -12.02 -3.83
N VAL A 113 8.43 -12.40 -4.83
CA VAL A 113 8.73 -12.15 -6.25
C VAL A 113 8.73 -10.66 -6.56
N ALA A 114 7.80 -9.89 -6.00
CA ALA A 114 7.78 -8.43 -6.18
C ALA A 114 9.08 -7.77 -5.69
N VAL A 115 9.52 -8.14 -4.48
CA VAL A 115 10.79 -7.64 -3.92
C VAL A 115 11.99 -8.12 -4.73
N LEU A 116 12.00 -9.40 -5.12
CA LEU A 116 13.08 -9.96 -5.95
C LEU A 116 13.19 -9.24 -7.31
N SER A 117 12.06 -9.03 -7.97
CA SER A 117 12.02 -8.38 -9.29
C SER A 117 12.57 -6.95 -9.25
N ALA A 118 12.17 -6.16 -8.23
CA ALA A 118 12.68 -4.80 -8.08
C ALA A 118 14.20 -4.80 -7.83
N ASN A 119 14.69 -5.69 -6.98
CA ASN A 119 16.12 -5.80 -6.70
C ASN A 119 16.91 -6.32 -7.90
N TYR A 120 16.34 -7.24 -8.68
CA TYR A 120 16.95 -7.71 -9.93
C TYR A 120 17.09 -6.58 -10.94
N ILE A 121 16.05 -5.76 -11.12
CA ILE A 121 16.08 -4.58 -11.99
C ILE A 121 17.16 -3.60 -11.50
N ALA A 122 17.18 -3.29 -10.19
CA ALA A 122 18.17 -2.40 -9.62
C ALA A 122 19.61 -2.89 -9.88
N ALA A 123 19.89 -4.19 -9.70
CA ALA A 123 21.18 -4.78 -9.95
C ALA A 123 21.54 -4.78 -11.46
N SER A 124 20.54 -5.03 -12.33
CA SER A 124 20.76 -5.05 -13.78
C SER A 124 21.05 -3.67 -14.36
N LEU A 125 20.60 -2.61 -13.70
CA LEU A 125 20.84 -1.23 -14.13
C LEU A 125 22.08 -0.61 -13.49
N GLU A 126 22.72 -1.30 -12.55
CA GLU A 126 23.89 -0.80 -11.85
C GLU A 126 25.05 -0.51 -12.82
N GLY A 127 25.64 0.65 -12.67
CA GLY A 127 26.69 1.16 -13.59
C GLY A 127 26.17 1.95 -14.79
N ALA A 128 24.90 1.76 -15.19
CA ALA A 128 24.26 2.58 -16.21
C ALA A 128 23.36 3.68 -15.60
N TYR A 129 22.72 3.37 -14.47
CA TYR A 129 21.84 4.29 -13.76
C TYR A 129 22.10 4.25 -12.26
N ASP A 130 22.01 5.40 -11.62
CA ASP A 130 22.04 5.50 -10.16
C ASP A 130 20.69 5.11 -9.56
N ILE A 131 20.72 4.22 -8.58
CA ILE A 131 19.53 3.82 -7.82
C ILE A 131 19.43 4.68 -6.57
N LEU A 132 18.38 5.51 -6.52
CA LEU A 132 18.08 6.32 -5.36
C LEU A 132 17.48 5.45 -4.24
N TYR A 133 17.89 5.71 -3.02
CA TYR A 133 17.32 5.11 -1.80
C TYR A 133 17.43 3.57 -1.77
N ARG A 134 18.42 3.12 -1.05
CA ARG A 134 18.57 1.71 -0.64
C ARG A 134 18.48 1.61 0.88
N GLY A 135 17.95 0.51 1.38
CA GLY A 135 18.00 0.20 2.80
C GLY A 135 19.43 -0.07 3.29
N ALA A 136 19.60 -0.21 4.61
CA ALA A 136 20.91 -0.43 5.24
C ALA A 136 21.64 -1.68 4.72
N GLY A 137 20.91 -2.71 4.23
CA GLY A 137 21.48 -3.91 3.61
C GLY A 137 21.75 -3.78 2.10
N GLY A 138 21.59 -2.60 1.51
CA GLY A 138 21.77 -2.38 0.07
C GLY A 138 20.59 -2.80 -0.80
N PHE A 139 19.52 -3.35 -0.20
CA PHE A 139 18.32 -3.78 -0.90
C PHE A 139 17.24 -2.71 -0.93
N ILE A 140 16.32 -2.85 -1.88
CA ILE A 140 15.10 -2.06 -2.02
C ILE A 140 13.87 -2.94 -1.77
N ALA A 141 12.69 -2.32 -1.62
CA ALA A 141 11.43 -3.04 -1.46
C ALA A 141 10.92 -3.57 -2.82
N HIS A 142 9.67 -3.30 -3.16
CA HIS A 142 9.05 -3.77 -4.41
C HIS A 142 9.03 -2.71 -5.53
N GLU A 143 9.68 -1.58 -5.31
CA GLU A 143 9.77 -0.48 -6.26
C GLU A 143 11.23 0.01 -6.32
N VAL A 144 11.65 0.48 -7.49
CA VAL A 144 12.97 1.05 -7.72
C VAL A 144 12.83 2.50 -8.18
N ILE A 145 13.62 3.38 -7.60
CA ILE A 145 13.70 4.78 -8.04
C ILE A 145 15.06 4.98 -8.68
N ILE A 146 15.02 5.28 -9.97
CA ILE A 146 16.21 5.53 -10.79
C ILE A 146 16.47 7.03 -10.84
N ASP A 147 17.68 7.48 -10.57
CA ASP A 147 18.06 8.88 -10.70
C ASP A 147 18.46 9.20 -12.14
N ILE A 148 17.61 9.94 -12.82
CA ILE A 148 17.84 10.38 -14.19
C ILE A 148 18.35 11.82 -14.30
N ARG A 149 18.49 12.53 -13.18
CA ARG A 149 18.94 13.94 -13.17
C ARG A 149 20.29 14.13 -13.85
N PRO A 150 21.27 13.21 -13.75
CA PRO A 150 22.53 13.33 -14.50
C PRO A 150 22.33 13.37 -16.03
N PHE A 151 21.41 12.59 -16.57
CA PHE A 151 21.12 12.58 -18.01
C PHE A 151 20.49 13.89 -18.46
N LYS A 152 19.57 14.44 -17.68
CA LYS A 152 18.98 15.75 -17.97
C LYS A 152 20.03 16.85 -17.99
N GLN A 153 20.99 16.82 -17.06
CA GLN A 153 22.06 17.81 -16.98
C GLN A 153 23.08 17.67 -18.12
N ALA A 154 23.42 16.45 -18.49
CA ALA A 154 24.46 16.20 -19.48
C ALA A 154 23.98 16.35 -20.92
N VAL A 155 22.78 15.86 -21.25
CA VAL A 155 22.30 15.71 -22.63
C VAL A 155 20.85 16.14 -22.83
N GLY A 156 20.17 16.66 -21.81
CA GLY A 156 18.80 17.16 -21.89
C GLY A 156 17.72 16.09 -21.94
N ILE A 157 18.07 14.81 -21.68
CA ILE A 157 17.13 13.69 -21.65
C ILE A 157 16.40 13.67 -20.31
N ASP A 158 15.09 13.61 -20.33
CA ASP A 158 14.25 13.55 -19.12
C ASP A 158 13.48 12.21 -18.99
N ALA A 159 12.61 12.12 -17.97
CA ALA A 159 11.88 10.90 -17.67
C ALA A 159 10.94 10.47 -18.80
N GLU A 160 10.33 11.41 -19.48
CA GLU A 160 9.40 11.13 -20.59
C GLU A 160 10.17 10.55 -21.79
N ASP A 161 11.38 11.03 -22.04
CA ASP A 161 12.20 10.52 -23.14
C ASP A 161 12.65 9.08 -22.89
N ILE A 162 12.99 8.75 -21.64
CA ILE A 162 13.40 7.38 -21.27
C ILE A 162 12.20 6.43 -21.28
N ALA A 163 11.00 6.91 -20.95
CA ALA A 163 9.80 6.09 -20.91
C ALA A 163 9.19 5.76 -22.28
N LYS A 164 9.59 6.47 -23.33
CA LYS A 164 9.16 6.21 -24.72
C LYS A 164 9.93 5.04 -25.36
#